data_be4a7d5df3425a2d4610c0b42a468225
#
_entry.id   be4a7d5df3425a2d4610c0b42a468225
#
_cell.length_a   1.000
_cell.length_b   1.000
_cell.length_c   1.000
_cell.angle_alpha   90.00
_cell.angle_beta   90.00
_cell.angle_gamma   90.00
#
_symmetry.space_group_name_H-M   'P 1'
#
loop_
_entity.id
_entity.type
_entity.pdbx_description
1 polymer ?
#
loop_
_entity_poly.entity_id
_entity_poly.type
_entity_poly.pdbx_seq_one_letter_code
_entity_poly.pdbx_strand_id
1 'polypeptide(L)' 'MDEQNEATRDYLHLLRTVFSNDQGRKILDIWKVNYGDRLSFYAGNTPEETAFREGERSFYQHIINMLEEKE' A
#
# COMPACT_ATOMS: atom_id res chain seq x y z
N MET A 1 16.76 10.79 16.39
CA MET A 1 17.06 10.32 15.05
C MET A 1 17.10 8.80 14.98
N ASP A 2 17.78 8.20 15.89
CA ASP A 2 18.00 6.75 15.84
C ASP A 2 16.71 5.97 16.08
N GLU A 3 15.87 6.44 16.99
CA GLU A 3 14.61 5.77 17.29
C GLU A 3 13.69 5.72 16.07
N GLN A 4 13.62 6.81 15.30
CA GLN A 4 12.79 6.84 14.11
C GLN A 4 13.33 5.91 13.04
N ASN A 5 14.64 5.84 12.90
CA ASN A 5 15.26 4.97 11.92
C ASN A 5 15.04 3.50 12.27
N GLU A 6 15.17 3.18 13.56
CA GLU A 6 14.94 1.81 14.02
C GLU A 6 13.47 1.40 13.83
N ALA A 7 12.54 2.29 14.18
CA ALA A 7 11.12 2.01 14.02
C ALA A 7 10.78 1.80 12.55
N THR A 8 11.37 2.60 11.66
CA THR A 8 11.14 2.47 10.22
C THR A 8 11.68 1.15 9.70
N ARG A 9 12.85 0.75 10.15
CA ARG A 9 13.46 -0.53 9.76
C ARG A 9 12.62 -1.70 10.24
N ASP A 10 12.14 -1.62 11.48
CA ASP A 10 11.32 -2.68 12.03
C ASP A 10 10.02 -2.82 11.26
N TYR A 11 9.40 -1.71 10.94
CA TYR A 11 8.16 -1.69 10.16
C TYR A 11 8.38 -2.31 8.78
N LEU A 12 9.44 -1.91 8.11
CA LEU A 12 9.76 -2.44 6.79
C LEU A 12 10.04 -3.94 6.84
N HIS A 13 10.78 -4.37 7.84
CA HIS A 13 11.08 -5.78 8.02
C HIS A 13 9.80 -6.59 8.25
N LEU A 14 8.91 -6.08 9.09
CA LEU A 14 7.63 -6.73 9.36
C LEU A 14 6.77 -6.82 8.10
N LEU A 15 6.72 -5.74 7.33
CA LEU A 15 5.99 -5.74 6.07
C LEU A 15 6.52 -6.81 5.12
N ARG A 16 7.83 -6.89 4.98
CA ARG A 16 8.44 -7.87 4.10
C ARG A 16 8.17 -9.29 4.57
N THR A 17 8.22 -9.50 5.87
CA THR A 17 7.95 -10.81 6.44
C THR A 17 6.51 -11.24 6.17
N VAL A 18 5.56 -10.34 6.38
CA VAL A 18 4.14 -10.65 6.19
C VAL A 18 3.82 -10.91 4.71
N PHE A 19 4.39 -10.11 3.81
CA PHE A 19 4.01 -10.15 2.41
C PHE A 19 4.95 -10.98 1.54
N SER A 20 5.91 -11.68 2.11
CA SER A 20 6.82 -12.53 1.33
C SER A 20 6.34 -13.97 1.20
N ASN A 21 5.34 -14.37 1.96
CA ASN A 21 4.78 -15.72 1.86
C ASN A 21 3.56 -15.71 0.92
N ASP A 22 3.06 -16.91 0.62
CA ASP A 22 1.96 -17.06 -0.34
C ASP A 22 0.70 -16.34 0.09
N GLN A 23 0.39 -16.39 1.38
CA GLN A 23 -0.83 -15.76 1.89
C GLN A 23 -0.73 -14.24 1.81
N GLY A 24 0.42 -13.69 2.17
CA GLY A 24 0.65 -12.26 2.06
C GLY A 24 0.59 -11.78 0.62
N ARG A 25 1.15 -12.56 -0.31
CA ARG A 25 1.11 -12.22 -1.73
C ARG A 25 -0.32 -12.23 -2.25
N LYS A 26 -1.14 -13.16 -1.79
CA LYS A 26 -2.55 -13.19 -2.17
C LYS A 26 -3.27 -11.94 -1.69
N ILE A 27 -2.97 -11.49 -0.49
CA ILE A 27 -3.54 -10.24 0.01
C ILE A 27 -3.13 -9.07 -0.87
N LEU A 28 -1.85 -9.00 -1.25
CA LEU A 28 -1.38 -7.92 -2.13
C LEU A 28 -2.09 -7.95 -3.48
N ASP A 29 -2.33 -9.14 -4.02
CA ASP A 29 -3.05 -9.27 -5.28
C ASP A 29 -4.49 -8.76 -5.16
N ILE A 30 -5.14 -9.08 -4.06
CA ILE A 30 -6.49 -8.57 -3.80
C ILE A 30 -6.48 -7.05 -3.67
N TRP A 31 -5.50 -6.52 -2.95
CA TRP A 31 -5.37 -5.07 -2.78
C TRP A 31 -5.06 -4.37 -4.10
N LYS A 32 -4.28 -5.01 -4.95
CA LYS A 32 -3.99 -4.45 -6.26
C LYS A 32 -5.27 -4.24 -7.07
N VAL A 33 -6.14 -5.23 -7.07
CA VAL A 33 -7.41 -5.11 -7.77
C VAL A 33 -8.31 -4.08 -7.12
N ASN A 34 -8.41 -4.10 -5.80
CA ASN A 34 -9.35 -3.24 -5.09
C ASN A 34 -8.87 -1.80 -4.94
N TYR A 35 -7.58 -1.57 -4.81
CA TYR A 35 -7.04 -0.25 -4.47
C TYR A 35 -6.03 0.27 -5.47
N GLY A 36 -5.34 -0.61 -6.19
CA GLY A 36 -4.28 -0.18 -7.10
C GLY A 36 -4.75 0.02 -8.52
N ASP A 37 -5.55 -0.89 -9.02
CA ASP A 37 -5.98 -0.87 -10.43
C ASP A 37 -7.28 -0.13 -10.64
N ARG A 38 -8.06 0.12 -9.60
CA ARG A 38 -9.33 0.84 -9.74
C ARG A 38 -9.07 2.29 -10.07
N LEU A 39 -9.91 2.83 -10.95
CA LEU A 39 -9.83 4.25 -11.26
C LEU A 39 -10.27 5.06 -10.04
N SER A 40 -9.51 6.10 -9.75
CA SER A 40 -9.85 7.01 -8.66
C SER A 40 -11.03 7.89 -9.01
N PHE A 41 -11.22 8.13 -10.30
CA PHE A 41 -12.27 9.01 -10.79
C PHE A 41 -13.05 8.33 -11.89
N TYR A 42 -14.37 8.43 -11.83
CA TYR A 42 -15.25 8.07 -12.94
C TYR A 42 -16.57 8.80 -12.77
N ALA A 43 -17.38 8.79 -13.83
CA ALA A 43 -18.64 9.53 -13.85
C ALA A 43 -19.54 9.09 -12.70
N GLY A 44 -20.11 10.05 -12.00
CA GLY A 44 -21.00 9.78 -10.88
C GLY A 44 -20.36 9.88 -9.50
N ASN A 45 -19.04 9.91 -9.43
CA ASN A 45 -18.36 10.08 -8.15
C ASN A 45 -18.45 11.53 -7.69
N THR A 46 -18.64 11.72 -6.39
CA THR A 46 -18.50 13.04 -5.80
C THR A 46 -17.03 13.36 -5.60
N PRO A 47 -16.66 14.64 -5.42
CA PRO A 47 -15.27 14.97 -5.09
C PRO A 47 -14.78 14.25 -3.83
N GLU A 48 -15.64 14.08 -2.84
CA GLU A 48 -15.26 13.39 -1.60
C GLU A 48 -14.97 11.91 -1.85
N GLU A 49 -15.78 11.27 -2.69
CA GLU A 49 -15.57 9.87 -3.04
C GLU A 49 -14.27 9.69 -3.83
N THR A 50 -13.99 10.62 -4.75
CA THR A 50 -12.75 10.59 -5.51
C THR A 50 -11.56 10.76 -4.60
N ALA A 51 -11.62 11.69 -3.65
CA ALA A 51 -10.53 11.92 -2.70
C ALA A 51 -10.30 10.70 -1.84
N PHE A 52 -11.38 10.03 -1.41
CA PHE A 52 -11.27 8.83 -0.60
C PHE A 52 -10.55 7.72 -1.38
N ARG A 53 -10.93 7.50 -2.62
CA ARG A 53 -10.31 6.47 -3.47
C ARG A 53 -8.85 6.79 -3.77
N GLU A 54 -8.54 8.08 -3.94
CA GLU A 54 -7.14 8.49 -4.14
C GLU A 54 -6.32 8.20 -2.89
N GLY A 55 -6.89 8.39 -1.70
CA GLY A 55 -6.22 8.06 -0.45
C GLY A 55 -5.93 6.57 -0.34
N GLU A 56 -6.91 5.73 -0.70
CA GLU A 56 -6.73 4.28 -0.68
C GLU A 56 -5.63 3.85 -1.65
N ARG A 57 -5.65 4.42 -2.85
CA ARG A 57 -4.65 4.11 -3.86
C ARG A 57 -3.26 4.56 -3.44
N SER A 58 -3.16 5.74 -2.84
CA SER A 58 -1.90 6.26 -2.34
C SER A 58 -1.32 5.36 -1.27
N PHE A 59 -2.16 4.87 -0.37
CA PHE A 59 -1.70 3.98 0.69
C PHE A 59 -1.17 2.68 0.09
N TYR A 60 -1.90 2.09 -0.85
CA TYR A 60 -1.47 0.87 -1.51
C TYR A 60 -0.12 1.08 -2.21
N GLN A 61 0.01 2.17 -2.95
CA GLN A 61 1.26 2.49 -3.64
C GLN A 61 2.41 2.68 -2.65
N HIS A 62 2.12 3.30 -1.52
CA HIS A 62 3.13 3.48 -0.48
C HIS A 62 3.65 2.13 0.02
N ILE A 63 2.74 1.20 0.28
CA ILE A 63 3.13 -0.14 0.75
C ILE A 63 3.94 -0.86 -0.32
N ILE A 64 3.51 -0.82 -1.58
CA ILE A 64 4.23 -1.47 -2.67
C ILE A 64 5.62 -0.88 -2.82
N ASN A 65 5.74 0.44 -2.75
CA ASN A 65 7.04 1.10 -2.87
C ASN A 65 7.98 0.67 -1.75
N MET A 66 7.47 0.55 -0.53
CA MET A 66 8.28 0.08 0.59
C MET A 66 8.75 -1.35 0.39
N LEU A 67 7.88 -2.22 -0.14
CA LEU A 67 8.25 -3.61 -0.37
C LEU A 67 9.26 -3.78 -1.50
N GLU A 68 9.23 -2.91 -2.48
CA GLU A 68 10.15 -2.95 -3.61
C GLU A 68 11.46 -2.24 -3.33
N GLU A 69 11.53 -1.47 -2.26
CA GLU A 69 12.72 -0.71 -1.93
C GLU A 69 13.88 -1.64 -1.62
N LYS A 70 15.01 -1.37 -2.23
CA LYS A 70 16.22 -2.14 -1.99
C LYS A 70 17.07 -1.46 -0.93
N GLU A 71 17.61 -2.26 -0.06
CA GLU A 71 18.51 -1.76 0.98
C GLU A 71 19.87 -1.38 0.39
#